data_3b7c78ca7d16a6ff122fa8abef98c5bf
#
_entry.id   3b7c78ca7d16a6ff122fa8abef98c5bf
#
_cell.length_a   1.000
_cell.length_b   1.000
_cell.length_c   1.000
_cell.angle_alpha   90.00
_cell.angle_beta   90.00
_cell.angle_gamma   90.00
#
_symmetry.space_group_name_H-M   'P 1'
#
loop_
_entity.id
_entity.type
_entity.pdbx_description
1 polymer ?
#
loop_
_entity_poly.entity_id
_entity_poly.type
_entity_poly.pdbx_seq_one_letter_code
_entity_poly.pdbx_strand_id
1 'polypeptide(L)'
;MIKKRVFIVDEHISSKQNGVGTYMQCLLDCMRSLGVEVNLLSFNSEEKDFCFYKQDGCNYYCFPICNGGRMLESGGLCWPVLKLYVADSEENVFFVNHSPCVEFLKSLRELYKKSRIVFTIHDQGWTAPLMGDKEHLREVIVKNYPRKKRYETELFCKKYFRQERRMYKIADDIICLSESTKELLCDTYKIPMDKIHLIPNGYTEIRNQRTLTIRQQFREELGIEQNEQVLLFVGRTVKAKGIDDLLMAFENLWKQNNRLHLVIAGEVFRLNDFTKLTPYSATHITYTGLISQEQLKKWYVAADIGVLPSYTEQCSYTGMEMMANDLLVVTTDGNGLTEMFRHEYNALIAQIKPNFSENLEQTLWVALNLDEGMRASICHNAGRVLQMRYSLSCMREGYRKLLNRGSNFRLYKSHY
;
A
#
# COMPACT_ATOMS: atom_id res chain seq x y z
N MET A 1 -17.27 -23.36 19.14
CA MET A 1 -16.39 -22.18 18.94
C MET A 1 -17.27 -20.93 18.91
N ILE A 2 -16.94 -19.92 19.71
CA ILE A 2 -17.66 -18.63 19.72
C ILE A 2 -17.41 -17.98 18.36
N LYS A 3 -18.48 -17.66 17.62
CA LYS A 3 -18.37 -17.09 16.30
C LYS A 3 -17.94 -15.64 16.39
N LYS A 4 -16.70 -15.31 16.01
CA LYS A 4 -16.21 -13.90 15.98
C LYS A 4 -17.02 -13.07 15.00
N ARG A 5 -17.29 -11.83 15.38
CA ARG A 5 -17.91 -10.79 14.54
C ARG A 5 -16.87 -9.77 14.16
N VAL A 6 -16.53 -9.70 12.89
CA VAL A 6 -15.50 -8.82 12.36
C VAL A 6 -16.17 -7.57 11.78
N PHE A 7 -15.74 -6.40 12.21
CA PHE A 7 -16.18 -5.09 11.75
C PHE A 7 -15.02 -4.43 11.01
N ILE A 8 -15.15 -4.25 9.70
CA ILE A 8 -14.10 -3.68 8.86
C ILE A 8 -14.48 -2.23 8.57
N VAL A 9 -13.62 -1.30 9.01
CA VAL A 9 -13.79 0.13 8.77
C VAL A 9 -13.26 0.47 7.39
N ASP A 10 -14.13 0.99 6.54
CA ASP A 10 -13.83 1.45 5.18
C ASP A 10 -14.20 2.93 5.00
N GLU A 11 -13.30 3.72 4.44
CA GLU A 11 -13.57 5.07 4.01
C GLU A 11 -13.81 5.08 2.50
N HIS A 12 -15.05 5.00 2.12
CA HIS A 12 -15.52 4.78 0.75
C HIS A 12 -14.89 5.69 -0.31
N ILE A 13 -14.62 6.96 0.02
CA ILE A 13 -14.05 7.92 -0.92
C ILE A 13 -12.58 7.62 -1.23
N SER A 14 -11.80 7.15 -0.24
CA SER A 14 -10.37 6.95 -0.40
C SER A 14 -9.96 5.56 -0.88
N SER A 15 -10.83 4.56 -0.73
CA SER A 15 -10.48 3.15 -0.99
C SER A 15 -10.71 2.69 -2.42
N LYS A 16 -11.60 3.33 -3.18
CA LYS A 16 -12.07 2.82 -4.49
C LYS A 16 -10.98 2.68 -5.59
N GLN A 17 -9.86 3.41 -5.52
CA GLN A 17 -8.91 3.52 -6.64
C GLN A 17 -7.43 3.45 -6.23
N ASN A 18 -7.11 2.84 -5.09
CA ASN A 18 -5.73 2.74 -4.61
C ASN A 18 -5.43 1.37 -3.98
N GLY A 19 -4.19 1.16 -3.57
CA GLY A 19 -3.76 -0.10 -2.94
C GLY A 19 -4.53 -0.48 -1.67
N VAL A 20 -5.17 0.48 -0.98
CA VAL A 20 -6.04 0.19 0.18
C VAL A 20 -7.33 -0.49 -0.28
N GLY A 21 -7.89 -0.10 -1.43
CA GLY A 21 -9.05 -0.76 -2.03
C GLY A 21 -8.78 -2.23 -2.37
N THR A 22 -7.62 -2.51 -2.98
CA THR A 22 -7.17 -3.88 -3.25
C THR A 22 -7.01 -4.66 -1.93
N TYR A 23 -6.40 -4.06 -0.91
CA TYR A 23 -6.29 -4.67 0.41
C TYR A 23 -7.66 -4.99 1.03
N MET A 24 -8.61 -4.06 0.96
CA MET A 24 -9.95 -4.24 1.51
C MET A 24 -10.67 -5.43 0.86
N GLN A 25 -10.55 -5.58 -0.45
CA GLN A 25 -11.10 -6.73 -1.17
C GLN A 25 -10.44 -8.04 -0.70
N CYS A 26 -9.13 -8.09 -0.64
CA CYS A 26 -8.37 -9.25 -0.14
C CYS A 26 -8.72 -9.58 1.32
N LEU A 27 -8.89 -8.55 2.17
CA LEU A 27 -9.30 -8.73 3.57
C LEU A 27 -10.71 -9.34 3.66
N LEU A 28 -11.67 -8.81 2.89
CA LEU A 28 -13.04 -9.35 2.84
C LEU A 28 -13.04 -10.81 2.42
N ASP A 29 -12.30 -11.18 1.38
CA ASP A 29 -12.19 -12.56 0.90
C ASP A 29 -11.55 -13.47 1.95
N CYS A 30 -10.52 -13.01 2.67
CA CYS A 30 -9.95 -13.72 3.80
C CYS A 30 -10.97 -13.95 4.90
N MET A 31 -11.72 -12.92 5.32
CA MET A 31 -12.69 -13.03 6.42
C MET A 31 -13.86 -13.94 6.05
N ARG A 32 -14.41 -13.83 4.83
CA ARG A 32 -15.45 -14.75 4.33
C ARG A 32 -15.00 -16.21 4.37
N SER A 33 -13.77 -16.47 3.92
CA SER A 33 -13.21 -17.83 3.89
C SER A 33 -12.90 -18.40 5.28
N LEU A 34 -12.73 -17.55 6.31
CA LEU A 34 -12.56 -17.97 7.70
C LEU A 34 -13.90 -18.28 8.41
N GLY A 35 -15.04 -18.06 7.76
CA GLY A 35 -16.36 -18.34 8.30
C GLY A 35 -16.78 -17.47 9.48
N VAL A 36 -16.18 -16.28 9.63
CA VAL A 36 -16.57 -15.28 10.63
C VAL A 36 -17.74 -14.45 10.11
N GLU A 37 -18.50 -13.83 11.01
CA GLU A 37 -19.52 -12.86 10.62
C GLU A 37 -18.84 -11.56 10.19
N VAL A 38 -19.05 -11.15 8.93
CA VAL A 38 -18.43 -9.96 8.35
C VAL A 38 -19.38 -8.79 8.34
N ASN A 39 -18.95 -7.68 8.91
CA ASN A 39 -19.66 -6.42 8.99
C ASN A 39 -18.79 -5.32 8.38
N LEU A 40 -19.23 -4.69 7.28
CA LEU A 40 -18.53 -3.56 6.67
C LEU A 40 -19.12 -2.25 7.21
N LEU A 41 -18.25 -1.41 7.74
CA LEU A 41 -18.58 -0.07 8.24
C LEU A 41 -18.08 0.95 7.21
N SER A 42 -18.97 1.37 6.31
CA SER A 42 -18.61 2.31 5.24
C SER A 42 -18.87 3.75 5.70
N PHE A 43 -17.79 4.51 5.86
CA PHE A 43 -17.85 5.94 6.19
C PHE A 43 -17.76 6.77 4.91
N ASN A 44 -18.32 7.98 4.93
CA ASN A 44 -18.41 8.85 3.77
C ASN A 44 -19.07 8.15 2.56
N SER A 45 -20.09 7.33 2.84
CA SER A 45 -20.83 6.64 1.80
C SER A 45 -21.59 7.61 0.90
N GLU A 46 -22.02 7.16 -0.28
CA GLU A 46 -22.86 7.93 -1.21
C GLU A 46 -24.31 8.06 -0.74
N GLU A 47 -24.67 7.35 0.33
CA GLU A 47 -26.00 7.39 0.93
C GLU A 47 -26.26 8.75 1.61
N LYS A 48 -27.50 9.22 1.54
CA LYS A 48 -27.90 10.50 2.17
C LYS A 48 -28.07 10.38 3.68
N ASP A 49 -28.51 9.19 4.14
CA ASP A 49 -28.80 8.88 5.52
C ASP A 49 -28.07 7.59 5.92
N PHE A 50 -27.96 7.34 7.23
CA PHE A 50 -27.49 6.06 7.72
C PHE A 50 -28.39 4.94 7.19
N CYS A 51 -27.78 3.90 6.61
CA CYS A 51 -28.49 2.71 6.19
C CYS A 51 -27.82 1.43 6.66
N PHE A 52 -28.64 0.40 6.87
CA PHE A 52 -28.20 -0.95 7.18
C PHE A 52 -28.87 -1.91 6.20
N TYR A 53 -28.05 -2.78 5.57
CA TYR A 53 -28.58 -3.85 4.71
C TYR A 53 -27.64 -5.07 4.74
N LYS A 54 -28.13 -6.20 4.23
CA LYS A 54 -27.36 -7.42 4.07
C LYS A 54 -27.25 -7.76 2.59
N GLN A 55 -26.02 -8.05 2.18
CA GLN A 55 -25.72 -8.46 0.82
C GLN A 55 -24.56 -9.46 0.82
N ASP A 56 -24.64 -10.52 0.01
CA ASP A 56 -23.59 -11.54 -0.18
C ASP A 56 -23.01 -12.09 1.13
N GLY A 57 -23.86 -12.31 2.13
CA GLY A 57 -23.48 -12.83 3.44
C GLY A 57 -22.75 -11.82 4.36
N CYS A 58 -22.64 -10.56 3.96
CA CYS A 58 -22.09 -9.48 4.77
C CYS A 58 -23.17 -8.51 5.24
N ASN A 59 -22.95 -7.93 6.41
CA ASN A 59 -23.75 -6.81 6.91
C ASN A 59 -23.05 -5.50 6.55
N TYR A 60 -23.80 -4.55 5.99
CA TYR A 60 -23.32 -3.23 5.59
C TYR A 60 -23.95 -2.17 6.48
N TYR A 61 -23.14 -1.34 7.09
CA TYR A 61 -23.49 -0.17 7.87
C TYR A 61 -22.90 1.04 7.16
N CYS A 62 -23.72 1.80 6.45
CA CYS A 62 -23.29 2.93 5.64
C CYS A 62 -23.60 4.23 6.37
N PHE A 63 -22.55 5.00 6.62
CA PHE A 63 -22.65 6.32 7.24
C PHE A 63 -22.46 7.38 6.16
N PRO A 64 -23.38 8.37 6.08
CA PRO A 64 -23.29 9.45 5.09
C PRO A 64 -22.06 10.33 5.31
N ILE A 65 -21.79 11.22 4.38
CA ILE A 65 -20.76 12.24 4.53
C ILE A 65 -21.14 13.18 5.67
N CYS A 66 -20.33 13.20 6.73
CA CYS A 66 -20.50 14.09 7.86
C CYS A 66 -19.32 15.09 7.92
N ASN A 67 -19.59 16.30 8.39
CA ASN A 67 -18.57 17.34 8.65
C ASN A 67 -17.57 17.55 7.48
N GLY A 68 -18.07 17.60 6.24
CA GLY A 68 -17.25 17.78 5.04
C GLY A 68 -16.38 16.58 4.68
N GLY A 69 -16.78 15.37 5.09
CA GLY A 69 -16.09 14.13 4.75
C GLY A 69 -14.87 13.79 5.61
N ARG A 70 -14.65 14.51 6.71
CA ARG A 70 -13.54 14.22 7.64
C ARG A 70 -13.92 13.10 8.59
N MET A 71 -13.43 11.91 8.34
CA MET A 71 -13.67 10.72 9.18
C MET A 71 -13.30 10.94 10.66
N LEU A 72 -12.29 11.76 10.93
CA LEU A 72 -11.84 12.15 12.28
C LEU A 72 -12.95 12.76 13.14
N GLU A 73 -13.82 13.56 12.53
CA GLU A 73 -14.89 14.29 13.21
C GLU A 73 -16.20 13.50 13.19
N SER A 74 -16.35 12.56 12.23
CA SER A 74 -17.57 11.75 12.12
C SER A 74 -17.63 10.57 13.09
N GLY A 75 -16.50 10.07 13.59
CA GLY A 75 -16.48 8.93 14.52
C GLY A 75 -17.34 9.15 15.75
N GLY A 76 -17.27 10.34 16.37
CA GLY A 76 -18.09 10.70 17.53
C GLY A 76 -19.60 10.66 17.26
N LEU A 77 -20.03 10.88 16.03
CA LEU A 77 -21.44 10.81 15.59
C LEU A 77 -21.84 9.40 15.18
N CYS A 78 -20.97 8.69 14.49
CA CYS A 78 -21.27 7.39 13.89
C CYS A 78 -21.28 6.25 14.90
N TRP A 79 -20.37 6.24 15.88
CA TRP A 79 -20.30 5.17 16.88
C TRP A 79 -21.54 5.07 17.77
N PRO A 80 -22.15 6.16 18.25
CA PRO A 80 -23.44 6.09 18.97
C PRO A 80 -24.57 5.48 18.12
N VAL A 81 -24.62 5.78 16.82
CA VAL A 81 -25.60 5.17 15.90
C VAL A 81 -25.33 3.67 15.76
N LEU A 82 -24.08 3.27 15.54
CA LEU A 82 -23.73 1.84 15.47
C LEU A 82 -24.11 1.09 16.75
N LYS A 83 -24.00 1.74 17.92
CA LYS A 83 -24.33 1.16 19.21
C LYS A 83 -25.79 0.73 19.36
N LEU A 84 -26.71 1.33 18.56
CA LEU A 84 -28.11 0.93 18.52
C LEU A 84 -28.31 -0.44 17.84
N TYR A 85 -27.38 -0.84 16.99
CA TYR A 85 -27.44 -2.08 16.20
C TYR A 85 -26.49 -3.15 16.72
N VAL A 86 -25.39 -2.76 17.31
CA VAL A 86 -24.29 -3.65 17.71
C VAL A 86 -23.98 -3.48 19.19
N ALA A 87 -24.29 -4.51 19.99
CA ALA A 87 -23.90 -4.55 21.40
C ALA A 87 -22.39 -4.75 21.56
N ASP A 88 -21.78 -4.13 22.60
CA ASP A 88 -20.38 -4.35 22.95
C ASP A 88 -20.17 -5.79 23.48
N SER A 89 -19.23 -6.51 22.88
CA SER A 89 -18.95 -7.92 23.17
C SER A 89 -17.49 -8.25 22.90
N GLU A 90 -16.94 -9.22 23.63
CA GLU A 90 -15.61 -9.79 23.38
C GLU A 90 -15.50 -10.56 22.04
N GLU A 91 -16.64 -10.84 21.41
CA GLU A 91 -16.70 -11.44 20.09
C GLU A 91 -16.43 -10.45 18.97
N ASN A 92 -16.61 -9.15 19.23
CA ASN A 92 -16.40 -8.10 18.25
C ASN A 92 -14.91 -7.82 18.05
N VAL A 93 -14.50 -7.75 16.79
CA VAL A 93 -13.15 -7.35 16.37
C VAL A 93 -13.28 -6.24 15.33
N PHE A 94 -12.88 -5.03 15.68
CA PHE A 94 -12.88 -3.89 14.77
C PHE A 94 -11.53 -3.76 14.07
N PHE A 95 -11.51 -3.90 12.75
CA PHE A 95 -10.35 -3.64 11.91
C PHE A 95 -10.41 -2.20 11.40
N VAL A 96 -9.45 -1.38 11.82
CA VAL A 96 -9.31 0.01 11.40
C VAL A 96 -8.10 0.13 10.49
N ASN A 97 -8.34 0.54 9.25
CA ASN A 97 -7.36 0.46 8.16
C ASN A 97 -6.93 1.83 7.62
N HIS A 98 -7.24 2.92 8.31
CA HIS A 98 -7.02 4.27 7.78
C HIS A 98 -6.04 5.10 8.60
N SER A 99 -5.64 6.22 8.00
CA SER A 99 -4.69 7.19 8.54
C SER A 99 -5.00 7.67 9.97
N PRO A 100 -4.02 8.27 10.67
CA PRO A 100 -4.11 8.57 12.09
C PRO A 100 -5.37 9.32 12.49
N CYS A 101 -6.20 8.66 13.25
CA CYS A 101 -7.49 9.14 13.72
C CYS A 101 -7.66 8.88 15.21
N VAL A 102 -6.92 9.63 16.03
CA VAL A 102 -6.90 9.42 17.50
C VAL A 102 -8.29 9.54 18.09
N GLU A 103 -9.05 10.57 17.75
CA GLU A 103 -10.38 10.80 18.33
C GLU A 103 -11.40 9.77 17.85
N PHE A 104 -11.29 9.29 16.62
CA PHE A 104 -12.08 8.19 16.10
C PHE A 104 -11.88 6.90 16.89
N LEU A 105 -10.62 6.56 17.19
CA LEU A 105 -10.31 5.37 18.01
C LEU A 105 -10.65 5.54 19.47
N LYS A 106 -10.53 6.74 20.04
CA LYS A 106 -10.94 7.02 21.42
C LYS A 106 -12.45 6.83 21.60
N SER A 107 -13.26 7.45 20.75
CA SER A 107 -14.71 7.33 20.79
C SER A 107 -15.17 5.89 20.55
N LEU A 108 -14.50 5.15 19.65
CA LEU A 108 -14.75 3.72 19.49
C LEU A 108 -14.45 2.96 20.79
N ARG A 109 -13.30 3.18 21.41
CA ARG A 109 -12.91 2.52 22.66
C ARG A 109 -13.84 2.85 23.84
N GLU A 110 -14.33 4.07 23.93
CA GLU A 110 -15.25 4.51 24.97
C GLU A 110 -16.59 3.75 24.91
N LEU A 111 -17.11 3.51 23.71
CA LEU A 111 -18.40 2.83 23.51
C LEU A 111 -18.28 1.30 23.42
N TYR A 112 -17.14 0.79 23.01
CA TYR A 112 -16.87 -0.63 22.79
C TYR A 112 -15.68 -1.10 23.65
N LYS A 113 -15.90 -1.09 24.97
CA LYS A 113 -14.86 -1.40 25.98
C LYS A 113 -14.43 -2.87 25.98
N LYS A 114 -15.36 -3.78 25.65
CA LYS A 114 -15.11 -5.23 25.58
C LYS A 114 -14.58 -5.67 24.23
N SER A 115 -14.90 -4.92 23.17
CA SER A 115 -14.52 -5.24 21.80
C SER A 115 -13.03 -5.05 21.58
N ARG A 116 -12.47 -5.87 20.68
CA ARG A 116 -11.06 -5.82 20.28
C ARG A 116 -10.89 -4.83 19.14
N ILE A 117 -9.89 -3.96 19.20
CA ILE A 117 -9.54 -3.01 18.15
C ILE A 117 -8.20 -3.42 17.56
N VAL A 118 -8.19 -3.73 16.26
CA VAL A 118 -7.00 -4.06 15.47
C VAL A 118 -6.75 -2.91 14.50
N PHE A 119 -5.55 -2.35 14.53
CA PHE A 119 -5.16 -1.28 13.62
C PHE A 119 -4.16 -1.78 12.58
N THR A 120 -4.45 -1.59 11.28
CA THR A 120 -3.55 -1.95 10.18
C THR A 120 -2.80 -0.72 9.68
N ILE A 121 -1.48 -0.80 9.59
CA ILE A 121 -0.62 0.27 9.10
C ILE A 121 -0.36 0.08 7.61
N HIS A 122 -1.02 0.90 6.77
CA HIS A 122 -0.75 0.95 5.33
C HIS A 122 0.32 1.97 4.99
N ASP A 123 0.38 3.06 5.74
CA ASP A 123 1.35 4.13 5.59
C ASP A 123 1.54 4.85 6.94
N GLN A 124 2.60 5.62 7.06
CA GLN A 124 2.89 6.46 8.21
C GLN A 124 3.16 7.88 7.72
N GLY A 125 2.67 8.89 8.43
CA GLY A 125 2.69 10.28 7.96
C GLY A 125 4.08 10.87 7.71
N TRP A 126 5.13 10.24 8.17
CA TRP A 126 6.52 10.66 7.97
C TRP A 126 7.18 10.04 6.74
N THR A 127 6.66 8.91 6.23
CA THR A 127 7.35 8.11 5.19
C THR A 127 7.55 8.88 3.89
N ALA A 128 6.51 9.52 3.36
CA ALA A 128 6.62 10.31 2.15
C ALA A 128 7.43 11.61 2.36
N PRO A 129 7.19 12.43 3.41
CA PRO A 129 7.95 13.65 3.65
C PRO A 129 9.46 13.44 3.89
N LEU A 130 9.84 12.33 4.52
CA LEU A 130 11.24 11.99 4.81
C LEU A 130 11.80 10.91 3.87
N MET A 131 11.11 10.62 2.76
CA MET A 131 11.55 9.62 1.76
C MET A 131 11.92 8.26 2.39
N GLY A 132 11.20 7.84 3.43
CA GLY A 132 11.45 6.59 4.15
C GLY A 132 12.70 6.58 5.03
N ASP A 133 13.40 7.71 5.22
CA ASP A 133 14.62 7.80 6.04
C ASP A 133 14.29 7.70 7.54
N LYS A 134 14.47 6.50 8.11
CA LYS A 134 14.22 6.20 9.52
C LYS A 134 15.18 6.92 10.47
N GLU A 135 16.42 7.13 10.05
CA GLU A 135 17.42 7.83 10.89
C GLU A 135 17.03 9.30 11.00
N HIS A 136 16.64 9.91 9.89
CA HIS A 136 16.11 11.27 9.90
C HIS A 136 14.84 11.38 10.78
N LEU A 137 13.94 10.39 10.73
CA LEU A 137 12.79 10.34 11.64
C LEU A 137 13.24 10.35 13.12
N ARG A 138 14.21 9.50 13.48
CA ARG A 138 14.74 9.42 14.86
C ARG A 138 15.31 10.76 15.33
N GLU A 139 16.02 11.46 14.46
CA GLU A 139 16.47 12.83 14.73
C GLU A 139 15.32 13.79 14.93
N VAL A 140 14.32 13.78 14.04
CA VAL A 140 13.17 14.68 14.08
C VAL A 140 12.38 14.55 15.38
N ILE A 141 12.18 13.35 15.89
CA ILE A 141 11.38 13.15 17.10
C ILE A 141 12.09 13.64 18.37
N VAL A 142 13.43 13.65 18.39
CA VAL A 142 14.25 14.09 19.54
C VAL A 142 14.49 15.59 19.51
N LYS A 143 14.89 16.15 18.36
CA LYS A 143 15.27 17.55 18.22
C LYS A 143 14.05 18.49 18.44
N ASN A 144 14.31 19.66 19.04
CA ASN A 144 13.33 20.74 19.14
C ASN A 144 13.51 21.71 17.98
N TYR A 145 12.50 21.81 17.12
CA TYR A 145 12.49 22.70 15.99
C TYR A 145 11.68 23.98 16.30
N PRO A 146 12.21 25.17 15.99
CA PRO A 146 11.44 26.41 16.10
C PRO A 146 10.33 26.42 15.02
N ARG A 147 9.22 27.13 15.32
CA ARG A 147 8.09 27.30 14.38
C ARG A 147 8.45 28.23 13.24
N LYS A 148 9.29 27.77 12.30
CA LYS A 148 9.70 28.50 11.09
C LYS A 148 9.42 27.64 9.86
N LYS A 149 9.11 28.28 8.72
CA LYS A 149 8.77 27.61 7.45
C LYS A 149 9.80 26.55 7.03
N ARG A 150 11.09 26.82 7.22
CA ARG A 150 12.18 25.88 6.87
C ARG A 150 12.14 24.55 7.65
N TYR A 151 11.36 24.44 8.73
CA TYR A 151 11.21 23.21 9.55
C TYR A 151 9.77 22.68 9.49
N GLU A 152 9.00 23.07 8.49
CA GLU A 152 7.59 22.68 8.38
C GLU A 152 7.42 21.16 8.25
N THR A 153 8.30 20.52 7.47
CA THR A 153 8.33 19.06 7.27
C THR A 153 8.61 18.33 8.57
N GLU A 154 9.63 18.74 9.32
CA GLU A 154 10.01 18.10 10.58
C GLU A 154 8.94 18.28 11.66
N LEU A 155 8.35 19.49 11.72
CA LEU A 155 7.24 19.77 12.64
C LEU A 155 6.00 18.94 12.31
N PHE A 156 5.69 18.79 11.03
CA PHE A 156 4.64 17.92 10.53
C PHE A 156 4.90 16.47 10.93
N CYS A 157 6.05 15.90 10.60
CA CYS A 157 6.42 14.53 10.93
C CYS A 157 6.38 14.27 12.44
N LYS A 158 6.88 15.20 13.25
CA LYS A 158 6.84 15.11 14.71
C LYS A 158 5.41 15.13 15.27
N LYS A 159 4.51 15.91 14.67
CA LYS A 159 3.08 15.95 15.04
C LYS A 159 2.42 14.60 14.72
N TYR A 160 2.61 14.09 13.48
CA TYR A 160 2.04 12.82 13.04
C TYR A 160 2.56 11.65 13.87
N PHE A 161 3.87 11.58 14.11
CA PHE A 161 4.47 10.55 14.97
C PHE A 161 3.80 10.48 16.36
N ARG A 162 3.50 11.65 16.97
CA ARG A 162 2.82 11.70 18.26
C ARG A 162 1.37 11.20 18.18
N GLN A 163 0.67 11.52 17.10
CA GLN A 163 -0.71 11.07 16.86
C GLN A 163 -0.74 9.56 16.62
N GLU A 164 0.13 9.05 15.75
CA GLU A 164 0.27 7.63 15.48
C GLU A 164 0.58 6.83 16.77
N ARG A 165 1.54 7.30 17.55
CA ARG A 165 1.89 6.65 18.82
C ARG A 165 0.73 6.60 19.81
N ARG A 166 -0.10 7.65 19.87
CA ARG A 166 -1.33 7.65 20.71
C ARG A 166 -2.32 6.62 20.22
N MET A 167 -2.53 6.57 18.92
CA MET A 167 -3.45 5.65 18.27
C MET A 167 -3.03 4.19 18.46
N TYR A 168 -1.74 3.88 18.26
CA TYR A 168 -1.20 2.54 18.49
C TYR A 168 -1.32 2.07 19.95
N LYS A 169 -1.33 3.00 20.91
CA LYS A 169 -1.60 2.67 22.31
C LYS A 169 -3.07 2.32 22.58
N ILE A 170 -4.02 2.93 21.86
CA ILE A 170 -5.46 2.66 22.00
C ILE A 170 -5.83 1.31 21.40
N ALA A 171 -5.24 0.95 20.28
CA ALA A 171 -5.44 -0.35 19.64
C ALA A 171 -4.98 -1.49 20.57
N ASP A 172 -5.70 -2.62 20.54
CA ASP A 172 -5.29 -3.85 21.23
C ASP A 172 -4.19 -4.55 20.47
N ASP A 173 -4.29 -4.57 19.13
CA ASP A 173 -3.32 -5.17 18.22
C ASP A 173 -3.01 -4.23 17.05
N ILE A 174 -1.81 -4.37 16.52
CA ILE A 174 -1.32 -3.61 15.37
C ILE A 174 -0.85 -4.60 14.31
N ILE A 175 -1.38 -4.48 13.11
CA ILE A 175 -0.88 -5.19 11.94
C ILE A 175 0.09 -4.26 11.21
N CYS A 176 1.31 -4.74 11.00
CA CYS A 176 2.29 -4.18 10.10
C CYS A 176 2.48 -5.11 8.89
N LEU A 177 2.84 -4.52 7.74
CA LEU A 177 2.93 -5.24 6.47
C LEU A 177 4.37 -5.63 6.11
N SER A 178 5.37 -5.12 6.87
CA SER A 178 6.80 -5.35 6.67
C SER A 178 7.55 -5.54 8.00
N GLU A 179 8.63 -6.30 8.01
CA GLU A 179 9.55 -6.43 9.15
C GLU A 179 10.17 -5.08 9.50
N SER A 180 10.53 -4.31 8.49
CA SER A 180 11.03 -2.94 8.61
C SER A 180 10.12 -2.02 9.44
N THR A 181 8.80 -2.12 9.27
CA THR A 181 7.83 -1.38 10.08
C THR A 181 7.67 -1.99 11.47
N LYS A 182 7.70 -3.31 11.61
CA LYS A 182 7.66 -4.00 12.90
C LYS A 182 8.82 -3.57 13.80
N GLU A 183 10.05 -3.55 13.27
CA GLU A 183 11.23 -3.06 13.98
C GLU A 183 11.05 -1.60 14.44
N LEU A 184 10.60 -0.72 13.52
CA LEU A 184 10.35 0.68 13.83
C LEU A 184 9.30 0.86 14.94
N LEU A 185 8.25 0.05 14.94
CA LEU A 185 7.23 0.07 15.99
C LEU A 185 7.81 -0.28 17.35
N CYS A 186 8.66 -1.31 17.42
CA CYS A 186 9.35 -1.69 18.66
C CYS A 186 10.35 -0.64 19.11
N ASP A 187 11.27 -0.25 18.21
CA ASP A 187 12.44 0.54 18.58
C ASP A 187 12.15 2.02 18.74
N THR A 188 11.31 2.59 17.85
CA THR A 188 11.08 4.04 17.79
C THR A 188 9.76 4.42 18.44
N TYR A 189 8.67 3.73 18.12
CA TYR A 189 7.36 3.99 18.71
C TYR A 189 7.21 3.41 20.12
N LYS A 190 8.09 2.48 20.53
CA LYS A 190 8.05 1.78 21.81
C LYS A 190 6.73 1.08 22.04
N ILE A 191 6.27 0.35 21.05
CA ILE A 191 5.10 -0.52 21.11
C ILE A 191 5.54 -1.92 21.55
N PRO A 192 4.86 -2.55 22.51
CA PRO A 192 5.16 -3.91 22.93
C PRO A 192 5.05 -4.92 21.79
N MET A 193 6.03 -5.81 21.66
CA MET A 193 6.13 -6.81 20.59
C MET A 193 4.90 -7.72 20.50
N ASP A 194 4.29 -8.04 21.63
CA ASP A 194 3.12 -8.90 21.74
C ASP A 194 1.85 -8.30 21.13
N LYS A 195 1.81 -6.97 20.94
CA LYS A 195 0.75 -6.25 20.22
C LYS A 195 0.96 -6.20 18.72
N ILE A 196 2.16 -6.52 18.21
CA ILE A 196 2.52 -6.32 16.82
C ILE A 196 2.41 -7.63 16.06
N HIS A 197 1.70 -7.62 14.95
CA HIS A 197 1.50 -8.77 14.07
C HIS A 197 1.96 -8.43 12.67
N LEU A 198 2.94 -9.17 12.16
CA LEU A 198 3.36 -9.08 10.77
C LEU A 198 2.42 -9.93 9.91
N ILE A 199 1.59 -9.26 9.12
CA ILE A 199 0.70 -9.91 8.15
C ILE A 199 0.84 -9.14 6.83
N PRO A 200 1.74 -9.56 5.94
CA PRO A 200 1.90 -8.93 4.63
C PRO A 200 0.61 -8.93 3.83
N ASN A 201 0.49 -8.03 2.89
CA ASN A 201 -0.57 -8.04 1.90
C ASN A 201 -0.60 -9.38 1.14
N GLY A 202 -1.80 -9.86 0.82
CA GLY A 202 -1.99 -11.01 -0.05
C GLY A 202 -2.53 -10.57 -1.40
N TYR A 203 -2.16 -11.28 -2.44
CA TYR A 203 -2.63 -11.04 -3.79
C TYR A 203 -3.27 -12.31 -4.37
N THR A 204 -4.35 -12.12 -5.12
CA THR A 204 -5.03 -13.21 -5.81
C THR A 204 -4.26 -13.54 -7.08
N GLU A 205 -3.70 -14.75 -7.17
CA GLU A 205 -2.95 -15.21 -8.32
C GLU A 205 -3.86 -15.38 -9.54
N ILE A 206 -3.98 -14.34 -10.34
CA ILE A 206 -4.43 -14.49 -11.73
C ILE A 206 -3.18 -14.26 -12.57
N ARG A 207 -2.45 -15.32 -12.89
CA ARG A 207 -1.42 -15.25 -13.93
C ARG A 207 -2.12 -14.92 -15.24
N ASN A 208 -1.95 -13.70 -15.71
CA ASN A 208 -2.38 -13.35 -17.04
C ASN A 208 -1.56 -14.20 -18.03
N GLN A 209 -2.22 -14.81 -18.99
CA GLN A 209 -1.51 -15.55 -20.03
C GLN A 209 -0.73 -14.55 -20.92
N ARG A 210 0.53 -14.36 -20.60
CA ARG A 210 1.45 -13.52 -21.40
C ARG A 210 2.02 -14.32 -22.54
N THR A 211 1.16 -14.71 -23.51
CA THR A 211 1.62 -15.30 -24.77
C THR A 211 2.08 -14.20 -25.73
N LEU A 212 2.97 -14.57 -26.65
CA LEU A 212 3.43 -13.63 -27.70
C LEU A 212 2.27 -13.02 -28.46
N THR A 213 1.26 -13.83 -28.82
CA THR A 213 0.08 -13.38 -29.56
C THR A 213 -0.73 -12.36 -28.78
N ILE A 214 -1.02 -12.60 -27.48
CA ILE A 214 -1.78 -11.67 -26.64
C ILE A 214 -0.98 -10.39 -26.43
N ARG A 215 0.34 -10.48 -26.23
CA ARG A 215 1.20 -9.32 -26.11
C ARG A 215 1.21 -8.46 -27.37
N GLN A 216 1.31 -9.07 -28.56
CA GLN A 216 1.26 -8.37 -29.83
C GLN A 216 -0.08 -7.66 -30.02
N GLN A 217 -1.19 -8.36 -29.78
CA GLN A 217 -2.53 -7.78 -29.85
C GLN A 217 -2.68 -6.57 -28.92
N PHE A 218 -2.27 -6.67 -27.67
CA PHE A 218 -2.39 -5.54 -26.72
C PHE A 218 -1.48 -4.38 -27.10
N ARG A 219 -0.30 -4.62 -27.65
CA ARG A 219 0.55 -3.55 -28.19
C ARG A 219 -0.11 -2.81 -29.33
N GLU A 220 -0.73 -3.51 -30.27
CA GLU A 220 -1.49 -2.91 -31.38
C GLU A 220 -2.66 -2.07 -30.85
N GLU A 221 -3.44 -2.62 -29.90
CA GLU A 221 -4.57 -1.90 -29.27
C GLU A 221 -4.11 -0.63 -28.50
N LEU A 222 -2.92 -0.65 -27.94
CA LEU A 222 -2.34 0.45 -27.14
C LEU A 222 -1.50 1.42 -27.96
N GLY A 223 -1.31 1.16 -29.27
CA GLY A 223 -0.53 1.99 -30.16
C GLY A 223 0.98 1.92 -29.93
N ILE A 224 1.48 0.80 -29.38
CA ILE A 224 2.91 0.54 -29.13
C ILE A 224 3.50 -0.27 -30.28
N GLU A 225 4.62 0.20 -30.86
CA GLU A 225 5.31 -0.54 -31.89
C GLU A 225 5.92 -1.85 -31.33
N GLN A 226 5.97 -2.90 -32.16
CA GLN A 226 6.46 -4.21 -31.74
C GLN A 226 7.95 -4.22 -31.37
N ASN A 227 8.73 -3.30 -31.94
CA ASN A 227 10.17 -3.15 -31.71
C ASN A 227 10.53 -2.15 -30.58
N GLU A 228 9.56 -1.48 -29.98
CA GLU A 228 9.79 -0.63 -28.81
C GLU A 228 10.05 -1.47 -27.56
N GLN A 229 10.91 -0.97 -26.67
CA GLN A 229 11.09 -1.50 -25.33
C GLN A 229 10.30 -0.64 -24.35
N VAL A 230 9.32 -1.24 -23.68
CA VAL A 230 8.34 -0.53 -22.86
C VAL A 230 8.67 -0.66 -21.37
N LEU A 231 8.93 0.48 -20.72
CA LEU A 231 9.03 0.62 -19.27
C LEU A 231 7.66 1.01 -18.73
N LEU A 232 7.18 0.31 -17.70
CA LEU A 232 5.88 0.58 -17.06
C LEU A 232 6.05 1.00 -15.62
N PHE A 233 5.65 2.22 -15.29
CA PHE A 233 5.45 2.72 -13.94
C PHE A 233 3.94 2.71 -13.61
N VAL A 234 3.58 2.19 -12.44
CA VAL A 234 2.19 2.19 -11.95
C VAL A 234 2.15 2.78 -10.56
N GLY A 235 1.41 3.88 -10.39
CA GLY A 235 1.24 4.52 -9.09
C GLY A 235 1.01 6.02 -9.15
N ARG A 236 0.90 6.64 -7.98
CA ARG A 236 0.79 8.10 -7.84
C ARG A 236 2.11 8.77 -8.22
N THR A 237 2.06 9.84 -8.99
CA THR A 237 3.25 10.59 -9.42
C THR A 237 3.77 11.55 -8.35
N VAL A 238 4.07 11.04 -7.16
CA VAL A 238 4.64 11.78 -6.04
C VAL A 238 6.13 11.46 -5.86
N LYS A 239 6.90 12.39 -5.29
CA LYS A 239 8.37 12.23 -5.12
C LYS A 239 8.76 10.94 -4.42
N ALA A 240 8.05 10.56 -3.35
CA ALA A 240 8.33 9.33 -2.60
C ALA A 240 8.21 8.04 -3.44
N LYS A 241 7.54 8.11 -4.61
CA LYS A 241 7.47 7.02 -5.60
C LYS A 241 8.59 7.07 -6.63
N GLY A 242 9.57 7.98 -6.50
CA GLY A 242 10.75 8.07 -7.35
C GLY A 242 10.48 8.45 -8.80
N ILE A 243 9.34 9.13 -9.07
CA ILE A 243 8.96 9.46 -10.45
C ILE A 243 9.93 10.46 -11.08
N ASP A 244 10.45 11.42 -10.31
CA ASP A 244 11.37 12.42 -10.82
C ASP A 244 12.70 11.75 -11.24
N ASP A 245 13.20 10.80 -10.43
CA ASP A 245 14.42 10.03 -10.70
C ASP A 245 14.22 9.10 -11.92
N LEU A 246 13.05 8.49 -12.05
CA LEU A 246 12.71 7.67 -13.23
C LEU A 246 12.70 8.50 -14.51
N LEU A 247 12.12 9.70 -14.48
CA LEU A 247 12.08 10.57 -15.66
C LEU A 247 13.49 11.02 -16.08
N MET A 248 14.36 11.36 -15.13
CA MET A 248 15.76 11.70 -15.43
C MET A 248 16.54 10.50 -16.00
N ALA A 249 16.39 9.33 -15.41
CA ALA A 249 17.00 8.09 -15.91
C ALA A 249 16.49 7.73 -17.31
N PHE A 250 15.17 7.85 -17.55
CA PHE A 250 14.56 7.60 -18.85
C PHE A 250 15.06 8.55 -19.93
N GLU A 251 15.14 9.85 -19.65
CA GLU A 251 15.66 10.87 -20.57
C GLU A 251 17.08 10.53 -21.05
N ASN A 252 17.96 10.08 -20.14
CA ASN A 252 19.33 9.73 -20.46
C ASN A 252 19.41 8.43 -21.30
N LEU A 253 18.63 7.42 -20.92
CA LEU A 253 18.56 6.15 -21.66
C LEU A 253 17.96 6.34 -23.06
N TRP A 254 16.92 7.16 -23.20
CA TRP A 254 16.29 7.44 -24.47
C TRP A 254 17.25 8.11 -25.47
N LYS A 255 18.13 9.00 -25.01
CA LYS A 255 19.20 9.58 -25.88
C LYS A 255 20.15 8.54 -26.46
N GLN A 256 20.29 7.41 -25.79
CA GLN A 256 21.14 6.29 -26.24
C GLN A 256 20.35 5.28 -27.11
N ASN A 257 19.06 5.13 -26.82
CA ASN A 257 18.15 4.22 -27.50
C ASN A 257 16.76 4.85 -27.66
N ASN A 258 16.48 5.42 -28.82
CA ASN A 258 15.23 6.09 -29.13
C ASN A 258 14.02 5.14 -29.35
N ARG A 259 14.20 3.82 -29.18
CA ARG A 259 13.12 2.82 -29.20
C ARG A 259 12.56 2.55 -27.80
N LEU A 260 12.94 3.35 -26.80
CA LEU A 260 12.36 3.25 -25.46
C LEU A 260 11.04 4.01 -25.40
N HIS A 261 10.06 3.40 -24.76
CA HIS A 261 8.78 4.00 -24.43
C HIS A 261 8.51 3.87 -22.92
N LEU A 262 8.15 4.98 -22.27
CA LEU A 262 7.77 4.99 -20.86
C LEU A 262 6.27 5.15 -20.72
N VAL A 263 5.64 4.25 -19.99
CA VAL A 263 4.21 4.34 -19.64
C VAL A 263 4.08 4.66 -18.15
N ILE A 264 3.37 5.74 -17.85
CA ILE A 264 3.06 6.17 -16.49
C ILE A 264 1.57 6.00 -16.27
N ALA A 265 1.18 4.93 -15.56
CA ALA A 265 -0.20 4.62 -15.23
C ALA A 265 -0.51 5.07 -13.81
N GLY A 266 -1.41 6.07 -13.69
CA GLY A 266 -1.84 6.64 -12.42
C GLY A 266 -2.11 8.14 -12.53
N GLU A 267 -2.51 8.71 -11.41
CA GLU A 267 -2.84 10.14 -11.34
C GLU A 267 -1.58 11.01 -11.49
N VAL A 268 -1.64 11.98 -12.38
CA VAL A 268 -0.52 12.86 -12.70
C VAL A 268 -0.74 14.24 -12.08
N PHE A 269 0.10 14.62 -11.12
CA PHE A 269 -0.05 15.88 -10.38
C PHE A 269 0.80 17.04 -10.89
N ARG A 270 1.91 16.76 -11.63
CA ARG A 270 2.93 17.77 -11.95
C ARG A 270 3.43 17.66 -13.40
N LEU A 271 2.52 17.57 -14.36
CA LEU A 271 2.89 17.36 -15.77
C LEU A 271 3.88 18.42 -16.30
N ASN A 272 3.68 19.71 -15.95
CA ASN A 272 4.58 20.78 -16.37
C ASN A 272 6.02 20.65 -15.82
N ASP A 273 6.19 20.02 -14.66
CA ASP A 273 7.53 19.76 -14.12
C ASP A 273 8.17 18.55 -14.84
N PHE A 274 7.38 17.56 -15.22
CA PHE A 274 7.85 16.36 -15.91
C PHE A 274 8.42 16.69 -17.30
N THR A 275 7.77 17.57 -18.05
CA THR A 275 8.28 18.01 -19.37
C THR A 275 9.63 18.73 -19.28
N LYS A 276 9.94 19.35 -18.13
CA LYS A 276 11.27 19.96 -17.90
C LYS A 276 12.35 18.89 -17.65
N LEU A 277 11.97 17.74 -17.05
CA LEU A 277 12.87 16.63 -16.81
C LEU A 277 13.11 15.77 -18.06
N THR A 278 12.20 15.84 -19.05
CA THR A 278 12.23 15.02 -20.25
C THR A 278 12.10 15.86 -21.53
N PRO A 279 13.00 16.85 -21.74
CA PRO A 279 12.85 17.82 -22.83
C PRO A 279 12.96 17.19 -24.25
N TYR A 280 13.63 16.05 -24.39
CA TYR A 280 13.80 15.37 -25.69
C TYR A 280 12.95 14.14 -25.84
N SER A 281 12.65 13.43 -24.74
CA SER A 281 11.93 12.14 -24.76
C SER A 281 10.42 12.27 -24.45
N ALA A 282 9.90 13.47 -24.25
CA ALA A 282 8.51 13.69 -23.85
C ALA A 282 7.46 13.03 -24.76
N THR A 283 7.72 12.93 -26.07
CA THR A 283 6.83 12.27 -27.04
C THR A 283 6.84 10.75 -26.94
N HIS A 284 7.80 10.17 -26.23
CA HIS A 284 7.90 8.73 -25.94
C HIS A 284 7.45 8.36 -24.52
N ILE A 285 6.65 9.25 -23.92
CA ILE A 285 6.04 9.02 -22.60
C ILE A 285 4.52 9.04 -22.73
N THR A 286 3.88 7.94 -22.39
CA THR A 286 2.42 7.85 -22.30
C THR A 286 1.96 8.04 -20.87
N TYR A 287 1.14 9.05 -20.63
CA TYR A 287 0.44 9.28 -19.35
C TYR A 287 -1.00 8.77 -19.49
N THR A 288 -1.32 7.64 -18.83
CA THR A 288 -2.65 7.05 -18.95
C THR A 288 -3.70 7.73 -18.07
N GLY A 289 -3.26 8.47 -17.03
CA GLY A 289 -4.16 8.84 -15.94
C GLY A 289 -4.65 7.62 -15.16
N LEU A 290 -5.73 7.80 -14.41
CA LEU A 290 -6.40 6.68 -13.73
C LEU A 290 -7.15 5.83 -14.74
N ILE A 291 -6.82 4.55 -14.81
CA ILE A 291 -7.41 3.57 -15.71
C ILE A 291 -8.02 2.39 -14.93
N SER A 292 -8.92 1.66 -15.57
CA SER A 292 -9.52 0.46 -14.97
C SER A 292 -8.48 -0.66 -14.79
N GLN A 293 -8.77 -1.60 -13.88
CA GLN A 293 -7.92 -2.78 -13.68
C GLN A 293 -7.79 -3.62 -14.97
N GLU A 294 -8.83 -3.66 -15.80
CA GLU A 294 -8.80 -4.35 -17.09
C GLU A 294 -7.82 -3.68 -18.08
N GLN A 295 -7.86 -2.35 -18.16
CA GLN A 295 -6.91 -1.60 -18.98
C GLN A 295 -5.48 -1.73 -18.44
N LEU A 296 -5.29 -1.69 -17.12
CA LEU A 296 -3.99 -1.85 -16.49
C LEU A 296 -3.37 -3.23 -16.77
N LYS A 297 -4.20 -4.30 -16.82
CA LYS A 297 -3.74 -5.63 -17.23
C LYS A 297 -3.14 -5.65 -18.63
N LYS A 298 -3.72 -4.93 -19.59
CA LYS A 298 -3.16 -4.83 -20.94
C LYS A 298 -1.76 -4.22 -20.91
N TRP A 299 -1.56 -3.17 -20.11
CA TRP A 299 -0.24 -2.54 -19.93
C TRP A 299 0.78 -3.48 -19.31
N TYR A 300 0.40 -4.26 -18.26
CA TYR A 300 1.30 -5.27 -17.68
C TYR A 300 1.74 -6.33 -18.71
N VAL A 301 0.85 -6.75 -19.60
CA VAL A 301 1.18 -7.72 -20.65
C VAL A 301 2.01 -7.10 -21.77
N ALA A 302 1.73 -5.85 -22.15
CA ALA A 302 2.42 -5.14 -23.24
C ALA A 302 3.86 -4.71 -22.87
N ALA A 303 4.11 -4.39 -21.59
CA ALA A 303 5.39 -3.88 -21.11
C ALA A 303 6.51 -4.94 -21.09
N ASP A 304 7.76 -4.49 -21.10
CA ASP A 304 8.95 -5.34 -20.98
C ASP A 304 9.51 -5.33 -19.57
N ILE A 305 9.49 -4.18 -18.91
CA ILE A 305 10.05 -3.97 -17.58
C ILE A 305 9.04 -3.20 -16.75
N GLY A 306 8.72 -3.72 -15.55
CA GLY A 306 8.02 -2.98 -14.53
C GLY A 306 9.00 -2.19 -13.67
N VAL A 307 8.78 -0.88 -13.54
CA VAL A 307 9.66 -0.01 -12.74
C VAL A 307 8.93 0.44 -11.49
N LEU A 308 9.48 0.09 -10.32
CA LEU A 308 8.96 0.44 -8.99
C LEU A 308 10.03 1.23 -8.23
N PRO A 309 10.29 2.50 -8.59
CA PRO A 309 11.42 3.28 -8.10
C PRO A 309 11.14 3.98 -6.77
N SER A 310 10.28 3.39 -5.94
CA SER A 310 9.84 3.98 -4.68
C SER A 310 10.98 4.08 -3.66
N TYR A 311 11.05 5.19 -2.94
CA TYR A 311 11.95 5.34 -1.79
C TYR A 311 11.55 4.46 -0.61
N THR A 312 10.28 4.14 -0.50
CA THR A 312 9.74 3.30 0.57
C THR A 312 8.39 2.72 0.18
N GLU A 313 8.13 1.50 0.61
CA GLU A 313 6.85 0.81 0.54
C GLU A 313 6.60 0.06 1.85
N GLN A 314 5.34 -0.21 2.17
CA GLN A 314 5.03 -1.15 3.25
C GLN A 314 5.01 -2.58 2.74
N CYS A 315 4.19 -2.82 1.71
CA CYS A 315 4.07 -4.08 1.00
C CYS A 315 3.33 -3.81 -0.31
N SER A 316 4.07 -3.66 -1.40
CA SER A 316 3.58 -3.07 -2.66
C SER A 316 2.66 -4.01 -3.43
N TYR A 317 1.40 -3.62 -3.63
CA TYR A 317 0.50 -4.31 -4.56
C TYR A 317 0.99 -4.21 -6.01
N THR A 318 1.48 -3.06 -6.44
CA THR A 318 2.08 -2.89 -7.77
C THR A 318 3.22 -3.87 -8.00
N GLY A 319 4.07 -4.08 -7.00
CA GLY A 319 5.13 -5.09 -7.09
C GLY A 319 4.58 -6.51 -7.22
N MET A 320 3.50 -6.85 -6.51
CA MET A 320 2.83 -8.15 -6.63
C MET A 320 2.18 -8.32 -8.01
N GLU A 321 1.55 -7.27 -8.53
CA GLU A 321 0.95 -7.26 -9.88
C GLU A 321 2.01 -7.47 -10.96
N MET A 322 3.17 -6.82 -10.85
CA MET A 322 4.30 -7.05 -11.75
C MET A 322 4.80 -8.49 -11.69
N MET A 323 4.97 -9.07 -10.49
CA MET A 323 5.35 -10.47 -10.31
C MET A 323 4.30 -11.44 -10.87
N ALA A 324 3.01 -11.14 -10.71
CA ALA A 324 1.91 -11.96 -11.22
C ALA A 324 1.80 -11.95 -12.75
N ASN A 325 2.33 -10.91 -13.41
CA ASN A 325 2.31 -10.76 -14.85
C ASN A 325 3.65 -11.16 -15.52
N ASP A 326 4.54 -11.88 -14.82
CA ASP A 326 5.86 -12.30 -15.31
C ASP A 326 6.69 -11.14 -15.88
N LEU A 327 6.57 -9.96 -15.28
CA LEU A 327 7.28 -8.77 -15.69
C LEU A 327 8.62 -8.69 -14.96
N LEU A 328 9.71 -8.42 -15.69
CA LEU A 328 11.00 -8.14 -15.06
C LEU A 328 10.85 -6.85 -14.22
N VAL A 329 11.10 -6.94 -12.92
CA VAL A 329 10.96 -5.80 -12.02
C VAL A 329 12.31 -5.13 -11.80
N VAL A 330 12.35 -3.80 -12.03
CA VAL A 330 13.41 -2.93 -11.55
C VAL A 330 12.87 -2.12 -10.39
N THR A 331 13.51 -2.25 -9.22
CA THR A 331 13.06 -1.60 -7.98
C THR A 331 14.25 -1.00 -7.21
N THR A 332 14.05 -0.60 -5.98
CA THR A 332 15.06 0.05 -5.14
C THR A 332 15.38 -0.76 -3.88
N ASP A 333 16.45 -0.35 -3.18
CA ASP A 333 16.77 -0.82 -1.84
C ASP A 333 15.96 -0.12 -0.73
N GLY A 334 14.83 0.51 -1.07
CA GLY A 334 13.93 1.15 -0.14
C GLY A 334 13.30 0.20 0.88
N ASN A 335 12.93 0.75 2.04
CA ASN A 335 12.27 -0.03 3.10
C ASN A 335 11.03 -0.77 2.58
N GLY A 336 10.84 -2.01 3.00
CA GLY A 336 9.76 -2.89 2.56
C GLY A 336 9.99 -3.52 1.18
N LEU A 337 10.67 -2.83 0.26
CA LEU A 337 11.02 -3.40 -1.05
C LEU A 337 12.09 -4.48 -0.95
N THR A 338 13.11 -4.28 -0.12
CA THR A 338 14.16 -5.29 0.14
C THR A 338 13.66 -6.57 0.81
N GLU A 339 12.43 -6.53 1.34
CA GLU A 339 11.76 -7.72 1.87
C GLU A 339 11.01 -8.51 0.78
N MET A 340 10.54 -7.79 -0.26
CA MET A 340 9.83 -8.37 -1.40
C MET A 340 10.79 -8.83 -2.49
N PHE A 341 11.88 -8.08 -2.70
CA PHE A 341 12.79 -8.22 -3.82
C PHE A 341 14.23 -8.44 -3.38
N ARG A 342 14.91 -9.33 -4.09
CA ARG A 342 16.33 -9.62 -3.95
C ARG A 342 16.99 -9.47 -5.30
N HIS A 343 18.09 -8.70 -5.34
CA HIS A 343 18.85 -8.41 -6.55
C HIS A 343 19.27 -9.69 -7.28
N GLU A 344 19.12 -9.72 -8.60
CA GLU A 344 19.42 -10.83 -9.51
C GLU A 344 18.71 -12.16 -9.21
N TYR A 345 17.86 -12.19 -8.17
CA TYR A 345 17.07 -13.36 -7.85
C TYR A 345 15.63 -13.25 -8.34
N ASN A 346 14.90 -12.20 -7.96
CA ASN A 346 13.52 -11.97 -8.37
C ASN A 346 13.22 -10.52 -8.79
N ALA A 347 14.26 -9.68 -8.88
CA ALA A 347 14.23 -8.32 -9.42
C ALA A 347 15.66 -7.83 -9.66
N LEU A 348 15.80 -6.68 -10.34
CA LEU A 348 17.01 -5.88 -10.33
C LEU A 348 16.79 -4.69 -9.37
N ILE A 349 17.77 -4.41 -8.50
CA ILE A 349 17.65 -3.40 -7.45
C ILE A 349 18.64 -2.26 -7.70
N ALA A 350 18.12 -1.04 -7.84
CA ALA A 350 18.89 0.19 -7.86
C ALA A 350 19.07 0.72 -6.44
N GLN A 351 20.27 1.16 -6.10
CA GLN A 351 20.55 1.78 -4.81
C GLN A 351 20.05 3.24 -4.79
N ILE A 352 19.34 3.63 -3.73
CA ILE A 352 18.86 5.00 -3.57
C ILE A 352 20.03 5.96 -3.32
N LYS A 353 21.06 5.55 -2.61
CA LYS A 353 22.23 6.38 -2.29
C LYS A 353 23.47 5.88 -3.03
N PRO A 354 24.44 6.78 -3.42
CA PRO A 354 24.41 8.23 -3.25
C PRO A 354 23.59 8.98 -4.32
N ASN A 355 23.50 8.49 -5.57
CA ASN A 355 22.89 9.16 -6.72
C ASN A 355 21.80 8.30 -7.31
N PHE A 356 20.57 8.47 -6.84
CA PHE A 356 19.50 7.53 -7.19
C PHE A 356 19.17 7.51 -8.69
N SER A 357 19.02 8.65 -9.35
CA SER A 357 18.71 8.69 -10.79
C SER A 357 19.76 7.99 -11.66
N GLU A 358 21.06 8.14 -11.33
CA GLU A 358 22.14 7.48 -12.04
C GLU A 358 22.17 5.96 -11.76
N ASN A 359 21.98 5.55 -10.51
CA ASN A 359 21.90 4.14 -10.15
C ASN A 359 20.69 3.45 -10.81
N LEU A 360 19.57 4.17 -10.90
CA LEU A 360 18.36 3.68 -11.59
C LEU A 360 18.58 3.57 -13.10
N GLU A 361 19.24 4.57 -13.72
CA GLU A 361 19.63 4.55 -15.13
C GLU A 361 20.48 3.30 -15.43
N GLN A 362 21.55 3.08 -14.65
CA GLN A 362 22.44 1.92 -14.81
C GLN A 362 21.69 0.60 -14.64
N THR A 363 20.81 0.50 -13.67
CA THR A 363 20.02 -0.72 -13.41
C THR A 363 19.01 -0.98 -14.53
N LEU A 364 18.37 0.06 -15.04
CA LEU A 364 17.48 -0.03 -16.21
C LEU A 364 18.27 -0.41 -17.47
N TRP A 365 19.46 0.13 -17.68
CA TRP A 365 20.32 -0.26 -18.80
C TRP A 365 20.67 -1.75 -18.75
N VAL A 366 21.02 -2.28 -17.57
CA VAL A 366 21.24 -3.73 -17.37
C VAL A 366 19.96 -4.51 -17.69
N ALA A 367 18.81 -4.07 -17.21
CA ALA A 367 17.52 -4.73 -17.44
C ALA A 367 17.14 -4.81 -18.92
N LEU A 368 17.42 -3.74 -19.68
CA LEU A 368 17.15 -3.64 -21.10
C LEU A 368 18.03 -4.57 -21.95
N ASN A 369 19.26 -4.84 -21.47
CA ASN A 369 20.26 -5.67 -22.17
C ASN A 369 20.43 -7.07 -21.55
N LEU A 370 19.55 -7.45 -20.60
CA LEU A 370 19.63 -8.74 -19.93
C LEU A 370 19.33 -9.89 -20.90
N ASP A 371 20.14 -10.96 -20.85
CA ASP A 371 19.86 -12.14 -21.66
C ASP A 371 18.51 -12.78 -21.27
N GLU A 372 17.87 -13.43 -22.23
CA GLU A 372 16.52 -13.97 -22.07
C GLU A 372 16.45 -15.08 -21.02
N GLY A 373 17.49 -15.90 -20.88
CA GLY A 373 17.56 -16.97 -19.89
C GLY A 373 17.59 -16.42 -18.46
N MET A 374 18.39 -15.40 -18.22
CA MET A 374 18.46 -14.73 -16.91
C MET A 374 17.16 -13.98 -16.62
N ARG A 375 16.59 -13.27 -17.61
CA ARG A 375 15.28 -12.63 -17.48
C ARG A 375 14.19 -13.63 -17.07
N ALA A 376 14.08 -14.74 -17.78
CA ALA A 376 13.10 -15.79 -17.48
C ALA A 376 13.29 -16.38 -16.09
N SER A 377 14.53 -16.60 -15.67
CA SER A 377 14.86 -17.09 -14.32
C SER A 377 14.40 -16.12 -13.22
N ILE A 378 14.69 -14.83 -13.37
CA ILE A 378 14.30 -13.78 -12.43
C ILE A 378 12.77 -13.68 -12.33
N CYS A 379 12.06 -13.65 -13.47
CA CYS A 379 10.60 -13.60 -13.49
C CYS A 379 9.97 -14.86 -12.86
N HIS A 380 10.51 -16.05 -13.17
CA HIS A 380 10.07 -17.30 -12.55
C HIS A 380 10.22 -17.26 -11.01
N ASN A 381 11.36 -16.82 -10.52
CA ASN A 381 11.61 -16.68 -9.08
C ASN A 381 10.67 -15.64 -8.43
N ALA A 382 10.38 -14.55 -9.14
CA ALA A 382 9.41 -13.53 -8.69
C ALA A 382 8.01 -14.14 -8.48
N GLY A 383 7.53 -14.94 -9.44
CA GLY A 383 6.27 -15.68 -9.31
C GLY A 383 6.26 -16.67 -8.13
N ARG A 384 7.38 -17.37 -7.88
CA ARG A 384 7.51 -18.26 -6.70
C ARG A 384 7.45 -17.47 -5.39
N VAL A 385 8.14 -16.32 -5.30
CA VAL A 385 8.10 -15.46 -4.10
C VAL A 385 6.69 -14.95 -3.85
N LEU A 386 5.97 -14.51 -4.89
CA LEU A 386 4.57 -14.10 -4.80
C LEU A 386 3.72 -15.22 -4.20
N GLN A 387 3.82 -16.43 -4.74
CA GLN A 387 3.04 -17.58 -4.30
C GLN A 387 3.34 -17.97 -2.85
N MET A 388 4.62 -18.02 -2.48
CA MET A 388 5.06 -18.51 -1.17
C MET A 388 4.88 -17.52 -0.03
N ARG A 389 4.92 -16.22 -0.31
CA ARG A 389 4.94 -15.17 0.73
C ARG A 389 3.79 -14.18 0.67
N TYR A 390 3.27 -13.93 -0.53
CA TYR A 390 2.30 -12.85 -0.77
C TYR A 390 1.00 -13.36 -1.40
N SER A 391 0.72 -14.65 -1.33
CA SER A 391 -0.57 -15.21 -1.75
C SER A 391 -1.68 -14.84 -0.76
N LEU A 392 -2.92 -14.81 -1.24
CA LEU A 392 -4.09 -14.60 -0.39
C LEU A 392 -4.20 -15.68 0.71
N SER A 393 -3.71 -16.89 0.45
CA SER A 393 -3.66 -17.96 1.45
C SER A 393 -2.71 -17.64 2.61
N CYS A 394 -1.55 -17.03 2.34
CA CYS A 394 -0.62 -16.57 3.38
C CYS A 394 -1.23 -15.47 4.25
N MET A 395 -1.85 -14.48 3.62
CA MET A 395 -2.57 -13.40 4.31
C MET A 395 -3.70 -13.96 5.19
N ARG A 396 -4.53 -14.86 4.66
CA ARG A 396 -5.61 -15.52 5.39
C ARG A 396 -5.11 -16.29 6.61
N GLU A 397 -4.00 -17.02 6.48
CA GLU A 397 -3.41 -17.74 7.60
C GLU A 397 -2.91 -16.79 8.70
N GLY A 398 -2.34 -15.63 8.34
CA GLY A 398 -2.00 -14.57 9.28
C GLY A 398 -3.21 -14.09 10.08
N TYR A 399 -4.31 -13.80 9.40
CA TYR A 399 -5.58 -13.39 10.04
C TYR A 399 -6.19 -14.50 10.88
N ARG A 400 -6.13 -15.75 10.43
CA ARG A 400 -6.59 -16.89 11.21
C ARG A 400 -5.86 -16.98 12.55
N LYS A 401 -4.54 -16.85 12.55
CA LYS A 401 -3.73 -16.83 13.78
C LYS A 401 -4.09 -15.66 14.68
N LEU A 402 -4.27 -14.46 14.11
CA LEU A 402 -4.65 -13.26 14.85
C LEU A 402 -6.01 -13.41 15.53
N LEU A 403 -7.03 -13.91 14.84
CA LEU A 403 -8.38 -14.07 15.36
C LEU A 403 -8.49 -15.18 16.42
N ASN A 404 -7.67 -16.23 16.31
CA ASN A 404 -7.63 -17.34 17.26
C ASN A 404 -6.87 -17.02 18.56
N ARG A 405 -6.11 -15.94 18.62
CA ARG A 405 -5.54 -15.45 19.88
C ARG A 405 -6.67 -15.06 20.81
N GLY A 406 -6.82 -15.82 21.89
CA GLY A 406 -7.85 -15.58 22.91
C GLY A 406 -7.67 -14.23 23.61
N SER A 407 -8.75 -13.77 24.22
CA SER A 407 -8.85 -12.52 24.99
C SER A 407 -8.01 -12.50 26.28
N ASN A 408 -7.03 -13.36 26.44
CA ASN A 408 -6.23 -13.52 27.66
C ASN A 408 -5.38 -12.29 28.08
N PHE A 409 -5.47 -11.20 27.31
CA PHE A 409 -4.61 -10.02 27.51
C PHE A 409 -5.21 -8.91 28.39
N ARG A 410 -6.50 -9.02 28.86
CA ARG A 410 -7.15 -7.92 29.60
C ARG A 410 -6.87 -7.87 31.10
N LEU A 411 -6.22 -8.86 31.69
CA LEU A 411 -5.95 -8.90 33.13
C LEU A 411 -4.89 -7.89 33.64
N TYR A 412 -4.20 -7.18 32.73
CA TYR A 412 -3.15 -6.21 33.10
C TYR A 412 -3.53 -4.72 32.98
N LYS A 413 -4.81 -4.38 32.65
CA LYS A 413 -5.23 -2.98 32.44
C LYS A 413 -6.04 -2.36 33.59
N SER A 414 -5.97 -2.86 34.81
CA SER A 414 -6.71 -2.28 35.96
C SER A 414 -5.88 -1.33 36.83
N HIS A 415 -4.78 -0.78 36.36
CA HIS A 415 -4.06 0.28 37.09
C HIS A 415 -3.42 1.26 36.09
N TYR A 416 -4.20 2.30 35.69
CA TYR A 416 -3.70 3.66 35.44
C TYR A 416 -4.91 4.60 35.30
#